data_82a7e7db7c1943338b27d9e54549f134
#
_entry.id   82a7e7db7c1943338b27d9e54549f134
#
_cell.length_a   1.000
_cell.length_b   1.000
_cell.length_c   1.000
_cell.angle_alpha   90.00
_cell.angle_beta   90.00
_cell.angle_gamma   90.00
#
_symmetry.space_group_name_H-M   'P 1'
#
loop_
_entity.id
_entity.type
_entity.pdbx_description
1 polymer ?
#
loop_
_entity_poly.entity_id
_entity_poly.type
_entity_poly.pdbx_seq_one_letter_code
_entity_poly.pdbx_strand_id
1 'polypeptide(L)'
;MPLSYVYGASSVPLLGQTIGGNLKKTVEKYPNQEALVCVHQDYRATYQEFYNQTTAVAKALIFLGAKAGDRIGIWSSNRYEWVLLQYATARIGTILVNINPAYRTHELTYVINQSGIRSIFSSLSFKTSNYKEMVEYAREVCPSLEHEIFFDDNWEDFLNNGQEISDDTLHSFEEHVQFDDPVNIQYTSGTTGFPKGVTLSHHNILNNGYFIGVRLKYSQNDRVCIPVPFYHCFGMVIGNICCTAHGACMVIPNDSFDPDITLKTVSDEKCTSLYGVPTMFIAELAVKDFETYDFSNLRTGVMAGSVCPPEIMKKVENLMNIKEMSICYGMTETSPVSTQTLIGTPLEKQVNTVGTVQDHLEIKIIDENGGTLERGEHGELCTRGYSVMLKYWNDPENTKKVLDDARWMHTGDMAVMDDDGYITISGRMKDLIIRGGENISPKEIEDFLYTYPNILDVQIIGIPSEKYGEEVMAWVKVRKGFEVSETELLDYCKGRIAHYKVPKYWKFVDEFPMTISGKIRKVEMREISIKELELNKLKQRS
;
A
#
# COMPACT_ATOMS: atom_id res chain seq x y z
N MET A 1 -25.45 -4.40 24.46
CA MET A 1 -24.91 -3.25 23.70
C MET A 1 -25.07 -3.51 22.21
N PRO A 2 -25.00 -2.53 21.29
CA PRO A 2 -25.06 -2.82 19.87
C PRO A 2 -23.86 -3.67 19.44
N LEU A 3 -24.07 -4.53 18.44
CA LEU A 3 -23.00 -5.39 17.92
C LEU A 3 -21.94 -4.55 17.17
N SER A 4 -20.73 -5.05 17.19
CA SER A 4 -19.59 -4.55 16.41
C SER A 4 -19.76 -4.90 14.92
N TYR A 5 -20.80 -4.34 14.32
CA TYR A 5 -21.15 -4.45 12.91
C TYR A 5 -21.59 -3.10 12.37
N VAL A 6 -21.06 -2.75 11.20
CA VAL A 6 -21.44 -1.54 10.47
C VAL A 6 -21.50 -1.81 8.97
N TYR A 7 -22.39 -1.09 8.29
CA TYR A 7 -22.52 -1.02 6.85
C TYR A 7 -22.25 0.40 6.37
N GLY A 8 -21.43 0.55 5.35
CA GLY A 8 -21.10 1.84 4.74
C GLY A 8 -22.29 2.47 4.01
N ALA A 9 -22.27 3.79 3.88
CA ALA A 9 -23.28 4.51 3.13
C ALA A 9 -23.39 3.99 1.69
N SER A 10 -24.58 4.05 1.10
CA SER A 10 -24.85 3.57 -0.27
C SER A 10 -25.65 4.59 -1.11
N SER A 11 -25.57 5.86 -0.73
CA SER A 11 -26.28 6.97 -1.41
C SER A 11 -25.72 7.27 -2.81
N VAL A 12 -24.42 7.02 -3.02
CA VAL A 12 -23.76 7.10 -4.33
C VAL A 12 -23.64 5.68 -4.87
N PRO A 13 -24.18 5.36 -6.07
CA PRO A 13 -24.11 4.01 -6.62
C PRO A 13 -22.68 3.55 -6.92
N LEU A 14 -22.45 2.23 -6.84
CA LEU A 14 -21.24 1.60 -7.37
C LEU A 14 -21.12 1.83 -8.88
N LEU A 15 -19.90 2.00 -9.36
CA LEU A 15 -19.59 2.12 -10.77
C LEU A 15 -19.60 0.72 -11.42
N GLY A 16 -20.57 0.45 -12.29
CA GLY A 16 -20.59 -0.73 -13.16
C GLY A 16 -19.78 -0.48 -14.43
N GLN A 17 -18.49 -0.17 -14.30
CA GLN A 17 -17.61 0.25 -15.39
C GLN A 17 -16.29 -0.51 -15.33
N THR A 18 -15.67 -0.71 -16.49
CA THR A 18 -14.24 -1.07 -16.55
C THR A 18 -13.36 0.16 -16.31
N ILE A 19 -12.10 -0.04 -15.95
CA ILE A 19 -11.12 1.05 -15.79
C ILE A 19 -10.96 1.81 -17.10
N GLY A 20 -10.88 1.10 -18.24
CA GLY A 20 -10.79 1.73 -19.56
C GLY A 20 -12.03 2.55 -19.91
N GLY A 21 -13.23 2.01 -19.61
CA GLY A 21 -14.49 2.73 -19.82
C GLY A 21 -14.63 3.97 -18.94
N ASN A 22 -14.14 3.90 -17.68
CA ASN A 22 -14.10 5.06 -16.78
C ASN A 22 -13.13 6.13 -17.29
N LEU A 23 -11.91 5.74 -17.70
CA LEU A 23 -10.94 6.68 -18.29
C LEU A 23 -11.53 7.39 -19.51
N LYS A 24 -12.19 6.67 -20.43
CA LYS A 24 -12.83 7.26 -21.61
C LYS A 24 -13.83 8.36 -21.22
N LYS A 25 -14.69 8.11 -20.24
CA LYS A 25 -15.65 9.11 -19.74
C LYS A 25 -14.97 10.34 -19.13
N THR A 26 -13.86 10.12 -18.42
CA THR A 26 -13.08 11.22 -17.83
C THR A 26 -12.44 12.07 -18.92
N VAL A 27 -11.90 11.46 -19.97
CA VAL A 27 -11.33 12.15 -21.13
C VAL A 27 -12.40 12.96 -21.87
N GLU A 28 -13.58 12.38 -22.13
CA GLU A 28 -14.72 13.08 -22.75
C GLU A 28 -15.12 14.33 -21.97
N LYS A 29 -15.01 14.29 -20.64
CA LYS A 29 -15.38 15.40 -19.77
C LYS A 29 -14.28 16.45 -19.59
N TYR A 30 -13.00 16.02 -19.56
CA TYR A 30 -11.86 16.87 -19.21
C TYR A 30 -10.68 16.70 -20.18
N PRO A 31 -10.85 16.76 -21.52
CA PRO A 31 -9.80 16.39 -22.49
C PRO A 31 -8.52 17.21 -22.36
N ASN A 32 -8.64 18.49 -22.03
CA ASN A 32 -7.52 19.43 -21.98
C ASN A 32 -6.93 19.62 -20.57
N GLN A 33 -7.47 18.94 -19.55
CA GLN A 33 -6.93 18.99 -18.20
C GLN A 33 -5.68 18.13 -18.12
N GLU A 34 -4.65 18.57 -17.38
CA GLU A 34 -3.49 17.71 -17.13
C GLU A 34 -3.92 16.46 -16.38
N ALA A 35 -3.53 15.29 -16.90
CA ALA A 35 -3.79 13.99 -16.31
C ALA A 35 -2.58 13.43 -15.55
N LEU A 36 -1.39 13.63 -16.13
CA LEU A 36 -0.17 13.00 -15.65
C LEU A 36 1.03 13.93 -15.83
N VAL A 37 1.75 14.14 -14.76
CA VAL A 37 3.04 14.84 -14.71
C VAL A 37 4.06 13.90 -14.06
N CYS A 38 5.14 13.60 -14.76
CA CYS A 38 6.26 12.83 -14.23
C CYS A 38 7.51 13.72 -14.22
N VAL A 39 7.83 14.28 -13.06
CA VAL A 39 8.83 15.36 -12.95
C VAL A 39 10.23 14.88 -13.34
N HIS A 40 10.64 13.71 -12.83
CA HIS A 40 11.98 13.17 -13.10
C HIS A 40 12.20 12.73 -14.57
N GLN A 41 11.13 12.59 -15.36
CA GLN A 41 11.21 12.27 -16.78
C GLN A 41 10.88 13.46 -17.68
N ASP A 42 10.65 14.66 -17.12
CA ASP A 42 10.18 15.86 -17.84
C ASP A 42 8.96 15.59 -18.75
N TYR A 43 8.02 14.77 -18.22
CA TYR A 43 6.87 14.31 -18.96
C TYR A 43 5.58 14.96 -18.44
N ARG A 44 4.73 15.44 -19.37
CA ARG A 44 3.39 15.96 -19.10
C ARG A 44 2.42 15.49 -20.17
N ALA A 45 1.20 15.19 -19.76
CA ALA A 45 0.12 14.84 -20.66
C ALA A 45 -1.23 15.35 -20.14
N THR A 46 -2.02 15.90 -21.02
CA THR A 46 -3.46 16.12 -20.82
C THR A 46 -4.19 14.78 -20.80
N TYR A 47 -5.45 14.77 -20.36
CA TYR A 47 -6.27 13.54 -20.41
C TYR A 47 -6.42 12.99 -21.82
N GLN A 48 -6.53 13.87 -22.84
CA GLN A 48 -6.59 13.42 -24.23
C GLN A 48 -5.28 12.80 -24.71
N GLU A 49 -4.14 13.41 -24.41
CA GLU A 49 -2.83 12.88 -24.75
C GLU A 49 -2.54 11.56 -24.00
N PHE A 50 -2.85 11.52 -22.72
CA PHE A 50 -2.75 10.29 -21.91
C PHE A 50 -3.57 9.15 -22.50
N TYR A 51 -4.83 9.42 -22.91
CA TYR A 51 -5.68 8.42 -23.56
C TYR A 51 -5.10 7.94 -24.89
N ASN A 52 -4.60 8.87 -25.72
CA ASN A 52 -3.98 8.52 -26.99
C ASN A 52 -2.73 7.66 -26.81
N GLN A 53 -1.92 7.94 -25.80
CA GLN A 53 -0.74 7.14 -25.48
C GLN A 53 -1.10 5.77 -24.91
N THR A 54 -2.13 5.67 -24.05
CA THR A 54 -2.64 4.35 -23.61
C THR A 54 -3.21 3.56 -24.77
N THR A 55 -3.77 4.23 -25.80
CA THR A 55 -4.21 3.60 -27.05
C THR A 55 -3.02 3.00 -27.82
N ALA A 56 -1.92 3.73 -27.95
CA ALA A 56 -0.72 3.23 -28.61
C ALA A 56 -0.15 2.01 -27.89
N VAL A 57 -0.06 2.04 -26.56
CA VAL A 57 0.41 0.91 -25.74
C VAL A 57 -0.53 -0.30 -25.87
N ALA A 58 -1.85 -0.09 -25.84
CA ALA A 58 -2.84 -1.17 -25.99
C ALA A 58 -2.73 -1.85 -27.38
N LYS A 59 -2.59 -1.07 -28.43
CA LYS A 59 -2.35 -1.59 -29.80
C LYS A 59 -1.03 -2.37 -29.89
N ALA A 60 0.03 -1.87 -29.29
CA ALA A 60 1.32 -2.57 -29.27
C ALA A 60 1.25 -3.90 -28.51
N LEU A 61 0.50 -3.98 -27.40
CA LEU A 61 0.22 -5.24 -26.71
C LEU A 61 -0.54 -6.23 -27.60
N ILE A 62 -1.56 -5.75 -28.34
CA ILE A 62 -2.32 -6.59 -29.30
C ILE A 62 -1.39 -7.09 -30.41
N PHE A 63 -0.49 -6.26 -30.93
CA PHE A 63 0.51 -6.65 -31.92
C PHE A 63 1.45 -7.76 -31.41
N LEU A 64 1.85 -7.73 -30.13
CA LEU A 64 2.58 -8.82 -29.47
C LEU A 64 1.74 -10.10 -29.28
N GLY A 65 0.48 -10.09 -29.72
CA GLY A 65 -0.43 -11.22 -29.60
C GLY A 65 -1.05 -11.38 -28.20
N ALA A 66 -1.10 -10.33 -27.40
CA ALA A 66 -1.78 -10.34 -26.09
C ALA A 66 -3.29 -10.60 -26.26
N LYS A 67 -3.84 -11.43 -25.38
CA LYS A 67 -5.26 -11.82 -25.34
C LYS A 67 -5.86 -11.51 -23.98
N ALA A 68 -7.17 -11.38 -23.91
CA ALA A 68 -7.89 -11.27 -22.65
C ALA A 68 -7.49 -12.40 -21.68
N GLY A 69 -7.20 -12.04 -20.44
CA GLY A 69 -6.72 -12.96 -19.41
C GLY A 69 -5.22 -13.27 -19.44
N ASP A 70 -4.44 -12.81 -20.43
CA ASP A 70 -2.99 -12.93 -20.40
C ASP A 70 -2.39 -12.06 -19.29
N ARG A 71 -1.31 -12.54 -18.66
CA ARG A 71 -0.62 -11.84 -17.56
C ARG A 71 0.56 -11.08 -18.13
N ILE A 72 0.52 -9.78 -17.91
CA ILE A 72 1.56 -8.84 -18.31
C ILE A 72 2.30 -8.39 -17.05
N GLY A 73 3.57 -8.76 -16.90
CA GLY A 73 4.39 -8.35 -15.77
C GLY A 73 4.90 -6.93 -15.92
N ILE A 74 4.87 -6.16 -14.83
CA ILE A 74 5.55 -4.87 -14.74
C ILE A 74 6.53 -4.87 -13.57
N TRP A 75 7.80 -4.63 -13.87
CA TRP A 75 8.89 -4.67 -12.91
C TRP A 75 9.74 -3.40 -12.97
N SER A 76 9.27 -2.36 -12.32
CA SER A 76 9.86 -1.02 -12.39
C SER A 76 9.52 -0.20 -11.15
N SER A 77 10.34 0.82 -10.90
CA SER A 77 10.00 1.98 -10.06
C SER A 77 8.93 2.85 -10.72
N ASN A 78 8.56 3.97 -10.06
CA ASN A 78 7.55 4.89 -10.57
C ASN A 78 8.05 5.61 -11.83
N ARG A 79 7.25 5.57 -12.91
CA ARG A 79 7.50 6.25 -14.18
C ARG A 79 6.19 6.40 -14.96
N TYR A 80 6.15 7.30 -15.96
CA TYR A 80 4.91 7.53 -16.71
C TYR A 80 4.49 6.30 -17.52
N GLU A 81 5.42 5.50 -18.05
CA GLU A 81 5.12 4.29 -18.82
C GLU A 81 4.45 3.21 -17.96
N TRP A 82 4.76 3.21 -16.64
CA TRP A 82 4.07 2.35 -15.67
C TRP A 82 2.57 2.65 -15.68
N VAL A 83 2.21 3.94 -15.63
CA VAL A 83 0.82 4.38 -15.64
C VAL A 83 0.15 4.08 -16.99
N LEU A 84 0.84 4.33 -18.11
CA LEU A 84 0.34 3.99 -19.45
C LEU A 84 0.00 2.50 -19.56
N LEU A 85 0.90 1.62 -19.07
CA LEU A 85 0.73 0.18 -19.14
C LEU A 85 -0.45 -0.28 -18.27
N GLN A 86 -0.64 0.31 -17.07
CA GLN A 86 -1.77 0.01 -16.20
C GLN A 86 -3.12 0.20 -16.90
N TYR A 87 -3.29 1.30 -17.62
CA TYR A 87 -4.54 1.57 -18.33
C TYR A 87 -4.66 0.81 -19.65
N ALA A 88 -3.57 0.63 -20.37
CA ALA A 88 -3.57 -0.12 -21.62
C ALA A 88 -3.94 -1.60 -21.42
N THR A 89 -3.36 -2.26 -20.42
CA THR A 89 -3.69 -3.65 -20.05
C THR A 89 -5.16 -3.78 -19.63
N ALA A 90 -5.66 -2.82 -18.84
CA ALA A 90 -7.05 -2.80 -18.41
C ALA A 90 -8.03 -2.61 -19.58
N ARG A 91 -7.65 -1.91 -20.66
CA ARG A 91 -8.52 -1.67 -21.83
C ARG A 91 -8.71 -2.93 -22.68
N ILE A 92 -7.72 -3.81 -22.73
CA ILE A 92 -7.75 -5.00 -23.59
C ILE A 92 -8.02 -6.30 -22.81
N GLY A 93 -8.36 -6.20 -21.52
CA GLY A 93 -8.70 -7.35 -20.69
C GLY A 93 -7.51 -8.23 -20.28
N THR A 94 -6.28 -7.75 -20.42
CA THR A 94 -5.10 -8.43 -19.87
C THR A 94 -4.93 -8.11 -18.38
N ILE A 95 -4.24 -8.97 -17.66
CA ILE A 95 -4.06 -8.86 -16.22
C ILE A 95 -2.66 -8.32 -15.93
N LEU A 96 -2.57 -7.10 -15.39
CA LEU A 96 -1.29 -6.53 -14.97
C LEU A 96 -0.79 -7.23 -13.70
N VAL A 97 0.43 -7.74 -13.73
CA VAL A 97 1.08 -8.38 -12.58
C VAL A 97 2.15 -7.44 -12.03
N ASN A 98 1.88 -6.89 -10.86
CA ASN A 98 2.82 -5.98 -10.19
C ASN A 98 3.94 -6.78 -9.53
N ILE A 99 5.18 -6.53 -9.95
CA ILE A 99 6.38 -7.18 -9.41
C ILE A 99 7.12 -6.18 -8.52
N ASN A 100 7.44 -6.61 -7.30
CA ASN A 100 8.16 -5.75 -6.35
C ASN A 100 9.58 -5.44 -6.89
N PRO A 101 9.97 -4.16 -7.01
CA PRO A 101 11.30 -3.76 -7.48
C PRO A 101 12.48 -4.32 -6.66
N ALA A 102 12.24 -4.74 -5.42
CA ALA A 102 13.28 -5.35 -4.59
C ALA A 102 13.57 -6.81 -4.89
N TYR A 103 12.71 -7.48 -5.64
CA TYR A 103 12.87 -8.91 -5.91
C TYR A 103 14.21 -9.19 -6.61
N ARG A 104 14.77 -10.33 -6.27
CA ARG A 104 15.95 -10.87 -6.93
C ARG A 104 15.53 -12.00 -7.87
N THR A 105 16.47 -12.59 -8.54
CA THR A 105 16.23 -13.62 -9.57
C THR A 105 15.31 -14.74 -9.07
N HIS A 106 15.48 -15.19 -7.83
CA HIS A 106 14.66 -16.26 -7.27
C HIS A 106 13.17 -15.88 -7.12
N GLU A 107 12.89 -14.71 -6.52
CA GLU A 107 11.52 -14.23 -6.38
C GLU A 107 10.92 -13.84 -7.73
N LEU A 108 11.70 -13.26 -8.64
CA LEU A 108 11.26 -12.92 -9.99
C LEU A 108 10.80 -14.16 -10.75
N THR A 109 11.63 -15.20 -10.81
CA THR A 109 11.30 -16.45 -11.51
C THR A 109 10.11 -17.18 -10.89
N TYR A 110 9.98 -17.11 -9.54
CA TYR A 110 8.80 -17.62 -8.86
C TYR A 110 7.53 -16.90 -9.32
N VAL A 111 7.54 -15.56 -9.32
CA VAL A 111 6.37 -14.76 -9.71
C VAL A 111 5.99 -15.01 -11.17
N ILE A 112 6.97 -15.03 -12.08
CA ILE A 112 6.73 -15.31 -13.50
C ILE A 112 6.08 -16.68 -13.71
N ASN A 113 6.62 -17.72 -13.09
CA ASN A 113 6.09 -19.09 -13.24
C ASN A 113 4.73 -19.26 -12.57
N GLN A 114 4.54 -18.73 -11.34
CA GLN A 114 3.32 -18.90 -10.58
C GLN A 114 2.12 -18.14 -11.20
N SER A 115 2.36 -16.93 -11.73
CA SER A 115 1.33 -16.16 -12.44
C SER A 115 1.17 -16.60 -13.89
N GLY A 116 2.20 -17.17 -14.51
CA GLY A 116 2.25 -17.45 -15.93
C GLY A 116 2.36 -16.17 -16.77
N ILE A 117 3.23 -15.24 -16.34
CA ILE A 117 3.53 -14.02 -17.11
C ILE A 117 4.03 -14.40 -18.51
N ARG A 118 3.42 -13.79 -19.53
CA ARG A 118 3.76 -14.00 -20.93
C ARG A 118 4.68 -12.90 -21.48
N SER A 119 4.45 -11.65 -21.05
CA SER A 119 5.30 -10.52 -21.42
C SER A 119 5.69 -9.75 -20.17
N ILE A 120 6.96 -9.34 -20.07
CA ILE A 120 7.45 -8.52 -18.97
C ILE A 120 7.91 -7.15 -19.46
N PHE A 121 7.48 -6.11 -18.76
CA PHE A 121 7.90 -4.72 -18.97
C PHE A 121 8.76 -4.28 -17.81
N SER A 122 9.96 -3.80 -18.06
CA SER A 122 10.94 -3.55 -17.01
C SER A 122 11.78 -2.31 -17.27
N SER A 123 12.27 -1.68 -16.20
CA SER A 123 13.46 -0.82 -16.27
C SER A 123 14.70 -1.67 -16.55
N LEU A 124 15.80 -1.05 -16.96
CA LEU A 124 17.07 -1.76 -17.16
C LEU A 124 17.75 -2.14 -15.84
N SER A 125 17.51 -1.34 -14.80
CA SER A 125 18.12 -1.56 -13.47
C SER A 125 17.30 -0.91 -12.37
N PHE A 126 17.57 -1.31 -11.12
CA PHE A 126 17.07 -0.64 -9.93
C PHE A 126 18.09 -0.77 -8.80
N LYS A 127 18.59 0.38 -8.28
CA LYS A 127 19.66 0.43 -7.27
C LYS A 127 20.86 -0.41 -7.73
N THR A 128 21.17 -1.50 -7.01
CA THR A 128 22.28 -2.42 -7.31
C THR A 128 21.89 -3.61 -8.19
N SER A 129 20.63 -3.70 -8.63
CA SER A 129 20.13 -4.83 -9.43
C SER A 129 20.19 -4.50 -10.92
N ASN A 130 20.84 -5.36 -11.71
CA ASN A 130 20.76 -5.35 -13.17
C ASN A 130 19.52 -6.15 -13.60
N TYR A 131 18.43 -5.46 -13.91
CA TYR A 131 17.17 -6.10 -14.27
C TYR A 131 17.26 -6.82 -15.62
N LYS A 132 18.00 -6.26 -16.57
CA LYS A 132 18.16 -6.87 -17.90
C LYS A 132 18.72 -8.29 -17.79
N GLU A 133 19.85 -8.47 -17.11
CA GLU A 133 20.43 -9.80 -16.88
C GLU A 133 19.48 -10.76 -16.14
N MET A 134 18.73 -10.25 -15.16
CA MET A 134 17.82 -11.07 -14.40
C MET A 134 16.59 -11.50 -15.23
N VAL A 135 16.09 -10.66 -16.13
CA VAL A 135 15.00 -10.99 -17.06
C VAL A 135 15.48 -11.95 -18.14
N GLU A 136 16.67 -11.74 -18.70
CA GLU A 136 17.31 -12.67 -19.64
C GLU A 136 17.43 -14.07 -19.03
N TYR A 137 17.93 -14.18 -17.79
CA TYR A 137 17.96 -15.45 -17.07
C TYR A 137 16.55 -16.03 -16.85
N ALA A 138 15.59 -15.19 -16.45
CA ALA A 138 14.21 -15.64 -16.24
C ALA A 138 13.59 -16.22 -17.51
N ARG A 139 13.89 -15.65 -18.68
CA ARG A 139 13.45 -16.16 -19.98
C ARG A 139 13.93 -17.57 -20.28
N GLU A 140 15.14 -17.92 -19.85
CA GLU A 140 15.68 -19.27 -20.04
C GLU A 140 14.97 -20.32 -19.17
N VAL A 141 14.50 -19.95 -17.97
CA VAL A 141 13.96 -20.87 -16.96
C VAL A 141 12.46 -20.77 -16.75
N CYS A 142 11.79 -19.80 -17.36
CA CYS A 142 10.34 -19.58 -17.26
C CYS A 142 9.68 -19.77 -18.64
N PRO A 143 9.14 -20.94 -18.95
CA PRO A 143 8.61 -21.26 -20.28
C PRO A 143 7.44 -20.38 -20.76
N SER A 144 6.72 -19.73 -19.82
CA SER A 144 5.62 -18.83 -20.16
C SER A 144 6.08 -17.48 -20.67
N LEU A 145 7.34 -17.06 -20.41
CA LEU A 145 7.84 -15.73 -20.75
C LEU A 145 8.29 -15.70 -22.22
N GLU A 146 7.47 -15.05 -23.06
CA GLU A 146 7.71 -14.96 -24.51
C GLU A 146 8.35 -13.63 -24.91
N HIS A 147 7.98 -12.52 -24.24
CA HIS A 147 8.40 -11.17 -24.63
C HIS A 147 8.99 -10.39 -23.45
N GLU A 148 10.03 -9.61 -23.73
CA GLU A 148 10.69 -8.72 -22.80
C GLU A 148 10.81 -7.32 -23.40
N ILE A 149 10.24 -6.32 -22.70
CA ILE A 149 10.26 -4.93 -23.13
C ILE A 149 10.94 -4.12 -22.02
N PHE A 150 12.00 -3.42 -22.38
CA PHE A 150 12.69 -2.51 -21.49
C PHE A 150 12.34 -1.06 -21.85
N PHE A 151 11.84 -0.30 -20.89
CA PHE A 151 11.39 1.07 -21.11
C PHE A 151 12.48 1.98 -21.68
N ASP A 152 13.74 1.74 -21.31
CA ASP A 152 14.86 2.58 -21.68
C ASP A 152 15.70 1.97 -22.85
N ASP A 153 15.18 0.94 -23.55
CA ASP A 153 15.89 0.25 -24.64
C ASP A 153 14.97 0.06 -25.86
N ASN A 154 13.97 -0.83 -25.80
CA ASN A 154 13.14 -1.21 -26.94
C ASN A 154 11.65 -0.77 -26.82
N TRP A 155 11.35 0.19 -25.94
CA TRP A 155 9.99 0.72 -25.74
C TRP A 155 9.43 1.41 -26.98
N GLU A 156 10.23 2.24 -27.65
CA GLU A 156 9.80 2.93 -28.87
C GLU A 156 9.54 1.96 -30.03
N ASP A 157 10.36 0.94 -30.20
CA ASP A 157 10.13 -0.10 -31.21
C ASP A 157 8.84 -0.88 -30.90
N PHE A 158 8.59 -1.18 -29.62
CA PHE A 158 7.35 -1.81 -29.17
C PHE A 158 6.13 -0.93 -29.57
N LEU A 159 6.16 0.36 -29.29
CA LEU A 159 5.08 1.30 -29.65
C LEU A 159 4.88 1.40 -31.16
N ASN A 160 5.96 1.49 -31.93
CA ASN A 160 5.91 1.61 -33.38
C ASN A 160 5.25 0.40 -34.04
N ASN A 161 5.50 -0.80 -33.55
CA ASN A 161 4.86 -2.02 -34.02
C ASN A 161 3.34 -1.99 -33.85
N GLY A 162 2.83 -1.32 -32.81
CA GLY A 162 1.40 -1.15 -32.55
C GLY A 162 0.65 -0.34 -33.62
N GLN A 163 1.35 0.43 -34.46
CA GLN A 163 0.72 1.25 -35.53
C GLN A 163 0.04 0.38 -36.60
N GLU A 164 0.41 -0.90 -36.72
CA GLU A 164 -0.24 -1.84 -37.63
C GLU A 164 -1.67 -2.26 -37.17
N ILE A 165 -2.00 -2.03 -35.91
CA ILE A 165 -3.31 -2.40 -35.32
C ILE A 165 -4.32 -1.27 -35.55
N SER A 166 -5.45 -1.59 -36.18
CA SER A 166 -6.53 -0.63 -36.43
C SER A 166 -7.28 -0.25 -35.13
N ASP A 167 -7.99 0.88 -35.16
CA ASP A 167 -8.88 1.28 -34.06
C ASP A 167 -10.04 0.30 -33.90
N ASP A 168 -10.57 -0.26 -34.99
CA ASP A 168 -11.64 -1.28 -34.93
C ASP A 168 -11.17 -2.56 -34.22
N THR A 169 -9.91 -2.96 -34.46
CA THR A 169 -9.32 -4.10 -33.75
C THR A 169 -9.24 -3.83 -32.25
N LEU A 170 -8.71 -2.69 -31.84
CA LEU A 170 -8.66 -2.30 -30.43
C LEU A 170 -10.07 -2.26 -29.82
N HIS A 171 -11.02 -1.64 -30.53
CA HIS A 171 -12.39 -1.53 -30.06
C HIS A 171 -13.04 -2.90 -29.83
N SER A 172 -12.77 -3.87 -30.71
CA SER A 172 -13.26 -5.25 -30.51
C SER A 172 -12.73 -5.90 -29.23
N PHE A 173 -11.52 -5.56 -28.76
CA PHE A 173 -11.03 -6.02 -27.46
C PHE A 173 -11.78 -5.33 -26.31
N GLU A 174 -11.90 -3.99 -26.38
CA GLU A 174 -12.54 -3.19 -25.34
C GLU A 174 -14.00 -3.58 -25.06
N GLU A 175 -14.75 -3.92 -26.10
CA GLU A 175 -16.17 -4.34 -25.99
C GLU A 175 -16.37 -5.66 -25.23
N HIS A 176 -15.37 -6.53 -25.17
CA HIS A 176 -15.47 -7.82 -24.50
C HIS A 176 -15.06 -7.77 -23.02
N VAL A 177 -14.40 -6.69 -22.57
CA VAL A 177 -13.96 -6.56 -21.18
C VAL A 177 -15.13 -6.25 -20.27
N GLN A 178 -15.29 -7.05 -19.19
CA GLN A 178 -16.34 -6.87 -18.21
C GLN A 178 -15.78 -6.24 -16.92
N PHE A 179 -16.62 -5.51 -16.19
CA PHE A 179 -16.16 -4.80 -14.98
C PHE A 179 -15.77 -5.75 -13.83
N ASP A 180 -16.22 -6.99 -13.83
CA ASP A 180 -15.89 -8.03 -12.85
C ASP A 180 -14.74 -8.95 -13.31
N ASP A 181 -14.18 -8.74 -14.51
CA ASP A 181 -12.98 -9.45 -14.95
C ASP A 181 -11.78 -9.11 -14.06
N PRO A 182 -10.87 -10.08 -13.83
CA PRO A 182 -9.60 -9.81 -13.16
C PRO A 182 -8.75 -8.86 -14.00
N VAL A 183 -8.19 -7.83 -13.37
CA VAL A 183 -7.38 -6.81 -14.04
C VAL A 183 -5.98 -6.67 -13.45
N ASN A 184 -5.79 -7.14 -12.21
CA ASN A 184 -4.52 -6.98 -11.52
C ASN A 184 -4.21 -8.17 -10.60
N ILE A 185 -2.93 -8.54 -10.55
CA ILE A 185 -2.38 -9.46 -9.56
C ILE A 185 -1.25 -8.74 -8.83
N GLN A 186 -1.36 -8.64 -7.50
CA GLN A 186 -0.30 -8.11 -6.65
C GLN A 186 0.23 -9.18 -5.72
N TYR A 187 1.55 -9.32 -5.70
CA TYR A 187 2.21 -10.26 -4.80
C TYR A 187 2.46 -9.63 -3.44
N THR A 188 1.89 -10.23 -2.41
CA THR A 188 2.10 -9.85 -1.01
C THR A 188 3.07 -10.81 -0.34
N SER A 189 3.94 -10.27 0.52
CA SER A 189 4.82 -11.11 1.35
C SER A 189 3.97 -11.91 2.34
N GLY A 190 3.84 -13.21 2.09
CA GLY A 190 3.23 -14.15 3.03
C GLY A 190 4.12 -14.31 4.28
N THR A 191 3.49 -14.53 5.43
CA THR A 191 4.21 -14.81 6.69
C THR A 191 4.73 -16.25 6.78
N THR A 192 4.36 -17.10 5.85
CA THR A 192 4.56 -18.55 5.89
C THR A 192 5.20 -19.12 4.61
N GLY A 193 5.96 -18.34 3.86
CA GLY A 193 6.61 -18.85 2.64
C GLY A 193 6.57 -17.90 1.45
N PHE A 194 6.32 -18.44 0.26
CA PHE A 194 6.32 -17.68 -0.97
C PHE A 194 5.23 -16.60 -1.04
N PRO A 195 5.46 -15.49 -1.75
CA PRO A 195 4.47 -14.45 -1.97
C PRO A 195 3.18 -14.98 -2.61
N LYS A 196 2.02 -14.44 -2.19
CA LYS A 196 0.70 -14.81 -2.71
C LYS A 196 0.22 -13.76 -3.70
N GLY A 197 -0.29 -14.19 -4.85
CA GLY A 197 -0.82 -13.30 -5.88
C GLY A 197 -2.28 -12.92 -5.62
N VAL A 198 -2.50 -11.77 -5.01
CA VAL A 198 -3.85 -11.22 -4.79
C VAL A 198 -4.46 -10.81 -6.12
N THR A 199 -5.60 -11.40 -6.49
CA THR A 199 -6.29 -11.14 -7.75
C THR A 199 -7.44 -10.17 -7.56
N LEU A 200 -7.39 -9.04 -8.24
CA LEU A 200 -8.34 -7.94 -8.15
C LEU A 200 -9.04 -7.71 -9.51
N SER A 201 -10.34 -7.39 -9.48
CA SER A 201 -11.12 -7.02 -10.67
C SER A 201 -11.13 -5.51 -10.90
N HIS A 202 -11.58 -5.11 -12.10
CA HIS A 202 -11.88 -3.70 -12.37
C HIS A 202 -12.85 -3.13 -11.32
N HIS A 203 -13.90 -3.90 -10.98
CA HIS A 203 -14.91 -3.50 -9.99
C HIS A 203 -14.33 -3.22 -8.61
N ASN A 204 -13.39 -4.09 -8.18
CA ASN A 204 -12.73 -3.92 -6.89
C ASN A 204 -11.96 -2.58 -6.85
N ILE A 205 -11.00 -2.40 -7.74
CA ILE A 205 -10.04 -1.29 -7.64
C ILE A 205 -10.62 0.04 -8.14
N LEU A 206 -11.49 0.02 -9.16
CA LEU A 206 -12.11 1.26 -9.66
C LEU A 206 -13.03 1.88 -8.60
N ASN A 207 -13.94 1.09 -8.02
CA ASN A 207 -14.83 1.60 -6.98
C ASN A 207 -14.06 2.03 -5.74
N ASN A 208 -13.02 1.29 -5.34
CA ASN A 208 -12.22 1.68 -4.18
C ASN A 208 -11.53 3.03 -4.40
N GLY A 209 -10.84 3.21 -5.55
CA GLY A 209 -10.25 4.50 -5.92
C GLY A 209 -11.30 5.63 -5.99
N TYR A 210 -12.46 5.37 -6.58
CA TYR A 210 -13.55 6.34 -6.68
C TYR A 210 -14.05 6.80 -5.29
N PHE A 211 -14.40 5.88 -4.39
CA PHE A 211 -14.93 6.26 -3.08
C PHE A 211 -13.89 6.88 -2.16
N ILE A 212 -12.61 6.54 -2.31
CA ILE A 212 -11.52 7.25 -1.62
C ILE A 212 -11.52 8.73 -2.04
N GLY A 213 -11.60 9.00 -3.34
CA GLY A 213 -11.62 10.36 -3.86
C GLY A 213 -12.90 11.13 -3.49
N VAL A 214 -14.06 10.46 -3.41
CA VAL A 214 -15.29 11.06 -2.88
C VAL A 214 -15.07 11.58 -1.44
N ARG A 215 -14.45 10.77 -0.58
CA ARG A 215 -14.16 11.16 0.81
C ARG A 215 -13.09 12.24 0.92
N LEU A 216 -12.14 12.31 -0.03
CA LEU A 216 -11.14 13.37 -0.14
C LEU A 216 -11.67 14.62 -0.88
N LYS A 217 -12.93 14.59 -1.36
CA LYS A 217 -13.56 15.62 -2.17
C LYS A 217 -12.71 16.02 -3.39
N TYR A 218 -12.18 15.02 -4.10
CA TYR A 218 -11.39 15.27 -5.31
C TYR A 218 -12.24 15.75 -6.49
N SER A 219 -11.62 16.56 -7.30
CA SER A 219 -12.16 17.14 -8.52
C SER A 219 -11.05 17.31 -9.58
N GLN A 220 -11.42 17.77 -10.76
CA GLN A 220 -10.48 18.10 -11.85
C GLN A 220 -9.47 19.22 -11.51
N ASN A 221 -9.67 19.91 -10.39
CA ASN A 221 -8.75 20.96 -9.93
C ASN A 221 -7.65 20.44 -9.02
N ASP A 222 -7.71 19.16 -8.64
CA ASP A 222 -6.74 18.59 -7.73
C ASP A 222 -5.50 18.06 -8.45
N ARG A 223 -4.35 18.26 -7.82
CA ARG A 223 -3.04 17.77 -8.24
C ARG A 223 -2.46 16.96 -7.10
N VAL A 224 -2.33 15.67 -7.32
CA VAL A 224 -1.98 14.71 -6.26
C VAL A 224 -0.54 14.28 -6.41
N CYS A 225 0.32 14.66 -5.46
CA CYS A 225 1.70 14.19 -5.40
C CYS A 225 1.73 12.76 -4.87
N ILE A 226 2.29 11.84 -5.69
CA ILE A 226 2.29 10.40 -5.45
C ILE A 226 3.73 9.88 -5.36
N PRO A 227 4.44 10.08 -4.25
CA PRO A 227 5.78 9.53 -4.06
C PRO A 227 5.78 8.04 -3.66
N VAL A 228 4.60 7.50 -3.35
CA VAL A 228 4.42 6.09 -2.96
C VAL A 228 4.50 5.15 -4.17
N PRO A 229 5.01 3.91 -3.99
CA PRO A 229 5.29 3.01 -5.12
C PRO A 229 4.03 2.53 -5.84
N PHE A 230 4.07 2.51 -7.18
CA PHE A 230 2.97 2.03 -8.02
C PHE A 230 2.80 0.50 -8.02
N TYR A 231 3.84 -0.26 -7.73
CA TYR A 231 3.70 -1.71 -7.61
C TYR A 231 2.82 -2.13 -6.42
N HIS A 232 2.45 -1.18 -5.56
CA HIS A 232 1.56 -1.36 -4.41
C HIS A 232 0.22 -0.65 -4.64
N CYS A 233 -0.88 -1.18 -4.04
CA CYS A 233 -2.21 -0.56 -4.12
C CYS A 233 -2.24 0.91 -3.70
N PHE A 234 -1.35 1.34 -2.80
CA PHE A 234 -1.29 2.74 -2.38
C PHE A 234 -1.00 3.65 -3.58
N GLY A 235 -0.01 3.32 -4.41
CA GLY A 235 0.30 4.11 -5.61
C GLY A 235 -0.72 3.88 -6.72
N MET A 236 -0.98 2.61 -7.11
CA MET A 236 -1.78 2.34 -8.30
C MET A 236 -3.28 2.55 -8.13
N VAL A 237 -3.85 2.32 -6.94
CA VAL A 237 -5.30 2.47 -6.70
C VAL A 237 -5.61 3.80 -6.02
N ILE A 238 -5.06 4.04 -4.80
CA ILE A 238 -5.29 5.30 -4.09
C ILE A 238 -4.70 6.49 -4.87
N GLY A 239 -3.57 6.27 -5.57
CA GLY A 239 -2.98 7.28 -6.47
C GLY A 239 -3.68 7.32 -7.83
N ASN A 240 -3.28 6.44 -8.74
CA ASN A 240 -3.62 6.54 -10.16
C ASN A 240 -5.13 6.44 -10.43
N ILE A 241 -5.79 5.37 -9.95
CA ILE A 241 -7.22 5.15 -10.22
C ILE A 241 -8.08 6.22 -9.56
N CYS A 242 -7.74 6.62 -8.33
CA CYS A 242 -8.47 7.69 -7.64
C CYS A 242 -8.39 9.01 -8.43
N CYS A 243 -7.20 9.40 -8.90
CA CYS A 243 -7.04 10.63 -9.70
C CYS A 243 -7.89 10.58 -10.98
N THR A 244 -7.77 9.53 -11.78
CA THR A 244 -8.48 9.45 -13.06
C THR A 244 -9.99 9.35 -12.90
N ALA A 245 -10.48 8.69 -11.84
CA ALA A 245 -11.92 8.61 -11.57
C ALA A 245 -12.56 9.98 -11.25
N HIS A 246 -11.76 10.97 -10.84
CA HIS A 246 -12.22 12.32 -10.50
C HIS A 246 -11.72 13.42 -11.45
N GLY A 247 -10.92 13.07 -12.46
CA GLY A 247 -10.32 14.04 -13.39
C GLY A 247 -9.15 14.82 -12.80
N ALA A 248 -8.59 14.38 -11.65
CA ALA A 248 -7.46 14.99 -10.99
C ALA A 248 -6.12 14.65 -11.70
N CYS A 249 -5.10 15.47 -11.47
CA CYS A 249 -3.77 15.27 -12.05
C CYS A 249 -2.92 14.36 -11.15
N MET A 250 -2.34 13.30 -11.71
CA MET A 250 -1.30 12.50 -11.08
C MET A 250 0.05 13.21 -11.22
N VAL A 251 0.72 13.49 -10.11
CA VAL A 251 2.05 14.11 -10.10
C VAL A 251 3.05 13.15 -9.48
N ILE A 252 3.98 12.65 -10.29
CA ILE A 252 5.03 11.71 -9.90
C ILE A 252 6.31 12.50 -9.67
N PRO A 253 6.79 12.65 -8.42
CA PRO A 253 7.98 13.46 -8.14
C PRO A 253 9.26 12.81 -8.65
N ASN A 254 9.44 11.53 -8.40
CA ASN A 254 10.65 10.78 -8.71
C ASN A 254 10.35 9.29 -8.93
N ASP A 255 11.33 8.52 -9.37
CA ASP A 255 11.23 7.07 -9.54
C ASP A 255 11.08 6.32 -8.20
N SER A 256 11.64 6.88 -7.15
CA SER A 256 11.58 6.40 -5.77
C SER A 256 11.45 7.59 -4.81
N PHE A 257 11.01 7.33 -3.58
CA PHE A 257 10.84 8.39 -2.60
C PHE A 257 12.17 9.08 -2.28
N ASP A 258 12.16 10.40 -2.43
CA ASP A 258 13.17 11.33 -1.97
C ASP A 258 12.45 12.53 -1.34
N PRO A 259 12.72 12.87 -0.07
CA PRO A 259 11.97 13.91 0.64
C PRO A 259 12.18 15.31 0.06
N ASP A 260 13.39 15.68 -0.36
CA ASP A 260 13.68 17.00 -0.94
C ASP A 260 13.00 17.15 -2.31
N ILE A 261 13.11 16.14 -3.17
CA ILE A 261 12.45 16.14 -4.50
C ILE A 261 10.94 16.17 -4.32
N THR A 262 10.39 15.44 -3.35
CA THR A 262 8.94 15.40 -3.08
C THR A 262 8.45 16.79 -2.67
N LEU A 263 9.10 17.44 -1.70
CA LEU A 263 8.69 18.77 -1.24
C LEU A 263 8.84 19.83 -2.34
N LYS A 264 9.93 19.75 -3.11
CA LYS A 264 10.13 20.62 -4.27
C LYS A 264 9.01 20.44 -5.29
N THR A 265 8.65 19.21 -5.60
CA THR A 265 7.54 18.90 -6.53
C THR A 265 6.20 19.42 -6.01
N VAL A 266 5.91 19.25 -4.72
CA VAL A 266 4.68 19.78 -4.10
C VAL A 266 4.60 21.29 -4.30
N SER A 267 5.69 22.00 -4.06
CA SER A 267 5.78 23.46 -4.22
C SER A 267 5.65 23.90 -5.68
N ASP A 268 6.49 23.36 -6.57
CA ASP A 268 6.58 23.79 -7.97
C ASP A 268 5.34 23.42 -8.78
N GLU A 269 4.79 22.23 -8.56
CA GLU A 269 3.60 21.73 -9.25
C GLU A 269 2.29 22.18 -8.57
N LYS A 270 2.38 22.95 -7.49
CA LYS A 270 1.22 23.46 -6.73
C LYS A 270 0.27 22.33 -6.36
N CYS A 271 0.81 21.25 -5.80
CA CYS A 271 0.01 20.09 -5.45
C CYS A 271 -1.01 20.44 -4.37
N THR A 272 -2.23 19.90 -4.52
CA THR A 272 -3.33 20.09 -3.56
C THR A 272 -3.43 18.96 -2.56
N SER A 273 -2.76 17.85 -2.86
CA SER A 273 -2.76 16.64 -2.05
C SER A 273 -1.38 15.97 -2.07
N LEU A 274 -0.99 15.37 -0.94
CA LEU A 274 0.26 14.62 -0.78
C LEU A 274 -0.01 13.28 -0.13
N TYR A 275 0.56 12.22 -0.69
CA TYR A 275 0.46 10.86 -0.16
C TYR A 275 1.77 10.41 0.47
N GLY A 276 1.67 9.64 1.54
CA GLY A 276 2.85 9.05 2.15
C GLY A 276 2.53 8.06 3.25
N VAL A 277 3.53 7.25 3.58
CA VAL A 277 3.54 6.52 4.85
C VAL A 277 4.11 7.42 5.94
N PRO A 278 3.85 7.18 7.24
CA PRO A 278 4.34 8.05 8.32
C PRO A 278 5.84 8.35 8.27
N THR A 279 6.67 7.38 7.91
CA THR A 279 8.13 7.56 7.78
C THR A 279 8.53 8.54 6.67
N MET A 280 7.74 8.64 5.60
CA MET A 280 7.94 9.63 4.53
C MET A 280 7.69 11.05 5.08
N PHE A 281 6.56 11.28 5.74
CA PHE A 281 6.27 12.57 6.36
C PHE A 281 7.30 12.96 7.43
N ILE A 282 7.81 12.01 8.22
CA ILE A 282 8.90 12.25 9.16
C ILE A 282 10.17 12.74 8.44
N ALA A 283 10.53 12.09 7.32
CA ALA A 283 11.68 12.48 6.52
C ALA A 283 11.50 13.86 5.86
N GLU A 284 10.32 14.13 5.31
CA GLU A 284 9.95 15.42 4.72
C GLU A 284 10.04 16.56 5.75
N LEU A 285 9.47 16.37 6.95
CA LEU A 285 9.55 17.35 8.04
C LEU A 285 10.98 17.58 8.59
N ALA A 286 11.91 16.68 8.27
CA ALA A 286 13.33 16.77 8.69
C ALA A 286 14.25 17.37 7.62
N VAL A 287 13.72 17.70 6.43
CA VAL A 287 14.49 18.31 5.34
C VAL A 287 15.07 19.64 5.83
N LYS A 288 16.36 19.85 5.51
CA LYS A 288 17.01 21.13 5.76
C LYS A 288 16.35 22.17 4.87
N ASP A 289 16.10 23.29 5.19
CA ASP A 289 15.44 24.35 4.39
C ASP A 289 13.95 24.06 4.08
N PHE A 290 13.31 23.20 4.88
CA PHE A 290 11.88 22.84 4.77
C PHE A 290 10.97 24.09 4.62
N GLU A 291 11.29 25.17 5.32
CA GLU A 291 10.51 26.41 5.33
C GLU A 291 10.57 27.18 4.00
N THR A 292 11.43 26.80 3.05
CA THR A 292 11.53 27.45 1.74
C THR A 292 10.49 26.94 0.72
N TYR A 293 9.84 25.82 1.01
CA TYR A 293 8.84 25.24 0.13
C TYR A 293 7.45 25.86 0.35
N ASP A 294 6.71 26.04 -0.76
CA ASP A 294 5.34 26.58 -0.72
C ASP A 294 4.30 25.46 -0.60
N PHE A 295 3.64 25.40 0.56
CA PHE A 295 2.56 24.45 0.84
C PHE A 295 1.17 25.10 0.77
N SER A 296 1.04 26.32 0.28
CA SER A 296 -0.23 27.08 0.32
C SER A 296 -1.37 26.41 -0.46
N ASN A 297 -1.05 25.58 -1.45
CA ASN A 297 -2.01 24.85 -2.27
C ASN A 297 -2.43 23.50 -1.63
N LEU A 298 -1.63 22.94 -0.73
CA LEU A 298 -1.99 21.70 -0.05
C LEU A 298 -3.24 21.90 0.81
N ARG A 299 -4.19 20.99 0.71
CA ARG A 299 -5.40 20.96 1.53
C ARG A 299 -5.67 19.61 2.17
N THR A 300 -5.32 18.52 1.48
CA THR A 300 -5.61 17.15 1.88
C THR A 300 -4.46 16.20 1.57
N GLY A 301 -4.58 14.96 1.95
CA GLY A 301 -3.63 13.91 1.67
C GLY A 301 -4.05 12.59 2.28
N VAL A 302 -3.26 11.55 2.06
CA VAL A 302 -3.44 10.24 2.67
C VAL A 302 -2.17 9.82 3.40
N MET A 303 -2.31 9.56 4.69
CA MET A 303 -1.28 8.90 5.50
C MET A 303 -1.76 7.49 5.84
N ALA A 304 -1.06 6.46 5.37
CA ALA A 304 -1.50 5.08 5.51
C ALA A 304 -0.32 4.10 5.51
N GLY A 305 -0.60 2.80 5.64
CA GLY A 305 0.38 1.71 5.54
C GLY A 305 1.02 1.29 6.86
N SER A 306 0.97 2.13 7.89
CA SER A 306 1.34 1.83 9.27
C SER A 306 0.58 2.73 10.24
N VAL A 307 0.84 2.60 11.53
CA VAL A 307 0.27 3.48 12.57
C VAL A 307 0.71 4.92 12.32
N CYS A 308 -0.23 5.86 12.32
CA CYS A 308 0.02 7.28 12.11
C CYS A 308 0.24 7.98 13.46
N PRO A 309 1.48 8.40 13.81
CA PRO A 309 1.75 9.00 15.11
C PRO A 309 1.05 10.37 15.26
N PRO A 310 0.33 10.62 16.39
CA PRO A 310 -0.39 11.87 16.61
C PRO A 310 0.43 13.14 16.43
N GLU A 311 1.67 13.13 16.91
CA GLU A 311 2.57 14.29 16.84
C GLU A 311 3.02 14.58 15.39
N ILE A 312 3.15 13.56 14.55
CA ILE A 312 3.45 13.76 13.12
C ILE A 312 2.24 14.35 12.41
N MET A 313 1.03 13.83 12.69
CA MET A 313 -0.21 14.35 12.13
C MET A 313 -0.38 15.85 12.44
N LYS A 314 -0.19 16.25 13.71
CA LYS A 314 -0.24 17.66 14.12
C LYS A 314 0.79 18.54 13.38
N LYS A 315 2.01 18.04 13.19
CA LYS A 315 3.05 18.78 12.46
C LYS A 315 2.71 18.94 10.99
N VAL A 316 2.23 17.87 10.34
CA VAL A 316 1.80 17.89 8.95
C VAL A 316 0.64 18.89 8.76
N GLU A 317 -0.36 18.85 9.63
CA GLU A 317 -1.47 19.81 9.61
C GLU A 317 -1.00 21.27 9.73
N ASN A 318 -0.10 21.55 10.66
CA ASN A 318 0.29 22.92 10.98
C ASN A 318 1.38 23.46 10.05
N LEU A 319 2.36 22.64 9.66
CA LEU A 319 3.56 23.07 8.91
C LEU A 319 3.41 22.86 7.40
N MET A 320 2.65 21.85 6.96
CA MET A 320 2.42 21.56 5.53
C MET A 320 1.03 21.99 5.04
N ASN A 321 0.26 22.71 5.86
CA ASN A 321 -1.10 23.17 5.53
C ASN A 321 -2.10 22.05 5.14
N ILE A 322 -1.83 20.79 5.47
CA ILE A 322 -2.73 19.67 5.16
C ILE A 322 -3.81 19.56 6.25
N LYS A 323 -4.82 20.43 6.16
CA LYS A 323 -5.90 20.52 7.15
C LYS A 323 -6.84 19.32 7.17
N GLU A 324 -6.89 18.59 6.06
CA GLU A 324 -7.82 17.49 5.83
C GLU A 324 -7.05 16.20 5.51
N MET A 325 -6.03 15.87 6.35
CA MET A 325 -5.31 14.59 6.21
C MET A 325 -6.27 13.43 6.44
N SER A 326 -6.24 12.44 5.59
CA SER A 326 -7.05 11.22 5.73
C SER A 326 -6.18 10.02 6.10
N ILE A 327 -6.64 9.25 7.08
CA ILE A 327 -6.06 7.95 7.43
C ILE A 327 -6.89 6.87 6.76
N CYS A 328 -6.21 5.93 6.11
CA CYS A 328 -6.82 4.78 5.47
C CYS A 328 -6.26 3.48 6.06
N TYR A 329 -7.15 2.52 6.29
CA TYR A 329 -6.78 1.16 6.67
C TYR A 329 -7.32 0.15 5.68
N GLY A 330 -6.53 -0.86 5.43
CA GLY A 330 -6.87 -2.03 4.62
C GLY A 330 -5.62 -2.78 4.18
N MET A 331 -5.79 -3.65 3.22
CA MET A 331 -4.76 -4.55 2.73
C MET A 331 -4.95 -4.81 1.24
N THR A 332 -3.96 -5.36 0.56
CA THR A 332 -4.06 -5.64 -0.88
C THR A 332 -5.31 -6.46 -1.22
N GLU A 333 -5.66 -7.41 -0.36
CA GLU A 333 -6.84 -8.27 -0.46
C GLU A 333 -8.18 -7.50 -0.34
N THR A 334 -8.14 -6.20 0.01
CA THR A 334 -9.33 -5.33 0.11
C THR A 334 -9.26 -4.09 -0.80
N SER A 335 -8.36 -4.04 -1.78
CA SER A 335 -8.30 -3.16 -2.97
C SER A 335 -7.97 -1.67 -2.82
N PRO A 336 -7.28 -1.11 -1.84
CA PRO A 336 -6.88 -1.67 -0.58
C PRO A 336 -7.73 -1.24 0.63
N VAL A 337 -8.63 -0.22 0.50
CA VAL A 337 -9.20 0.52 1.65
C VAL A 337 -10.53 -0.08 2.11
N SER A 338 -10.55 -0.52 3.37
CA SER A 338 -11.76 -0.96 4.08
C SER A 338 -12.35 0.14 4.96
N THR A 339 -11.49 0.96 5.60
CA THR A 339 -11.91 2.12 6.39
C THR A 339 -11.11 3.36 6.03
N GLN A 340 -11.72 4.52 6.23
CA GLN A 340 -11.11 5.82 5.97
C GLN A 340 -11.71 6.86 6.91
N THR A 341 -10.88 7.81 7.41
CA THR A 341 -11.37 8.96 8.16
C THR A 341 -12.09 9.93 7.22
N LEU A 342 -13.17 10.52 7.70
CA LEU A 342 -13.92 11.54 6.98
C LEU A 342 -13.25 12.92 7.16
N ILE A 343 -13.37 13.78 6.16
CA ILE A 343 -13.01 15.18 6.29
C ILE A 343 -13.85 15.81 7.42
N GLY A 344 -13.19 16.54 8.32
CA GLY A 344 -13.81 17.13 9.50
C GLY A 344 -13.87 16.20 10.72
N THR A 345 -13.33 14.98 10.63
CA THR A 345 -13.13 14.13 11.82
C THR A 345 -12.22 14.87 12.82
N PRO A 346 -12.62 14.99 14.11
CA PRO A 346 -11.77 15.60 15.14
C PRO A 346 -10.40 14.92 15.19
N LEU A 347 -9.32 15.71 15.33
CA LEU A 347 -7.95 15.21 15.30
C LEU A 347 -7.73 14.06 16.27
N GLU A 348 -8.30 14.12 17.47
CA GLU A 348 -8.20 13.05 18.47
C GLU A 348 -8.75 11.72 17.96
N LYS A 349 -9.93 11.71 17.31
CA LYS A 349 -10.49 10.50 16.67
C LYS A 349 -9.67 10.08 15.45
N GLN A 350 -9.19 11.02 14.68
CA GLN A 350 -8.41 10.75 13.47
C GLN A 350 -7.10 10.02 13.77
N VAL A 351 -6.37 10.42 14.81
CA VAL A 351 -5.08 9.82 15.16
C VAL A 351 -5.19 8.52 15.98
N ASN A 352 -6.32 8.30 16.65
CA ASN A 352 -6.55 7.11 17.48
C ASN A 352 -7.34 6.02 16.77
N THR A 353 -7.88 6.28 15.57
CA THR A 353 -8.67 5.32 14.81
C THR A 353 -8.22 5.25 13.36
N VAL A 354 -8.67 4.23 12.65
CA VAL A 354 -8.51 4.13 11.19
C VAL A 354 -9.75 4.59 10.43
N GLY A 355 -10.60 5.39 11.09
CA GLY A 355 -11.82 5.93 10.54
C GLY A 355 -13.01 4.98 10.60
N THR A 356 -13.98 5.20 9.72
CA THR A 356 -15.22 4.43 9.58
C THR A 356 -15.21 3.59 8.31
N VAL A 357 -16.08 2.58 8.26
CA VAL A 357 -16.25 1.72 7.09
C VAL A 357 -16.42 2.53 5.81
N GLN A 358 -15.77 2.08 4.72
CA GLN A 358 -15.90 2.71 3.40
C GLN A 358 -17.31 2.45 2.82
N ASP A 359 -17.73 3.32 1.90
CA ASP A 359 -19.04 3.22 1.25
C ASP A 359 -19.23 1.84 0.61
N HIS A 360 -20.44 1.29 0.71
CA HIS A 360 -20.84 -0.04 0.21
C HIS A 360 -20.05 -1.24 0.77
N LEU A 361 -19.28 -1.05 1.83
CA LEU A 361 -18.62 -2.14 2.53
C LEU A 361 -19.31 -2.47 3.85
N GLU A 362 -19.04 -3.64 4.34
CA GLU A 362 -19.46 -4.11 5.66
C GLU A 362 -18.23 -4.46 6.47
N ILE A 363 -18.26 -4.14 7.76
CA ILE A 363 -17.25 -4.54 8.74
C ILE A 363 -17.94 -5.15 9.94
N LYS A 364 -17.38 -6.25 10.44
CA LYS A 364 -17.69 -6.82 11.75
C LYS A 364 -16.43 -7.15 12.50
N ILE A 365 -16.54 -7.19 13.84
CA ILE A 365 -15.48 -7.69 14.73
C ILE A 365 -16.00 -8.96 15.39
N ILE A 366 -15.20 -10.03 15.34
CA ILE A 366 -15.60 -11.37 15.77
C ILE A 366 -14.69 -11.94 16.85
N ASP A 367 -15.23 -12.84 17.64
CA ASP A 367 -14.49 -13.69 18.58
C ASP A 367 -13.83 -14.89 17.88
N GLU A 368 -13.15 -15.73 18.67
CA GLU A 368 -12.47 -16.94 18.19
C GLU A 368 -13.42 -18.00 17.60
N ASN A 369 -14.72 -17.94 17.92
CA ASN A 369 -15.75 -18.85 17.43
C ASN A 369 -16.50 -18.30 16.21
N GLY A 370 -16.13 -17.08 15.73
CA GLY A 370 -16.79 -16.40 14.62
C GLY A 370 -18.06 -15.62 15.01
N GLY A 371 -18.36 -15.53 16.31
CA GLY A 371 -19.46 -14.71 16.85
C GLY A 371 -19.15 -13.23 16.75
N THR A 372 -20.12 -12.42 16.28
CA THR A 372 -19.95 -10.95 16.25
C THR A 372 -20.02 -10.41 17.68
N LEU A 373 -18.98 -9.71 18.09
CA LEU A 373 -18.80 -9.14 19.43
C LEU A 373 -19.68 -7.89 19.65
N GLU A 374 -19.83 -7.48 20.91
CA GLU A 374 -20.40 -6.18 21.25
C GLU A 374 -19.40 -5.04 20.98
N ARG A 375 -19.88 -3.81 20.86
CA ARG A 375 -19.00 -2.66 20.71
C ARG A 375 -18.13 -2.47 21.94
N GLY A 376 -16.88 -2.06 21.72
CA GLY A 376 -15.86 -1.94 22.76
C GLY A 376 -15.09 -3.21 23.06
N GLU A 377 -15.49 -4.37 22.53
CA GLU A 377 -14.76 -5.63 22.67
C GLU A 377 -13.71 -5.80 21.55
N HIS A 378 -12.58 -6.44 21.89
CA HIS A 378 -11.49 -6.71 20.98
C HIS A 378 -11.65 -8.05 20.28
N GLY A 379 -11.57 -8.07 18.96
CA GLY A 379 -11.63 -9.29 18.16
C GLY A 379 -11.05 -9.13 16.77
N GLU A 380 -11.17 -10.15 15.93
CA GLU A 380 -10.72 -10.11 14.56
C GLU A 380 -11.61 -9.21 13.71
N LEU A 381 -11.01 -8.28 12.95
CA LEU A 381 -11.71 -7.48 11.96
C LEU A 381 -11.97 -8.31 10.70
N CYS A 382 -13.24 -8.37 10.30
CA CYS A 382 -13.65 -8.93 9.02
C CYS A 382 -14.32 -7.86 8.16
N THR A 383 -14.02 -7.86 6.86
CA THR A 383 -14.62 -6.94 5.88
C THR A 383 -15.27 -7.70 4.74
N ARG A 384 -16.36 -7.15 4.18
CA ARG A 384 -17.09 -7.71 3.05
C ARG A 384 -17.57 -6.59 2.12
N GLY A 385 -17.67 -6.89 0.84
CA GLY A 385 -18.22 -6.01 -0.18
C GLY A 385 -17.40 -5.98 -1.45
N TYR A 386 -17.63 -4.97 -2.27
CA TYR A 386 -17.04 -4.86 -3.61
C TYR A 386 -15.51 -4.84 -3.60
N SER A 387 -14.86 -4.38 -2.53
CA SER A 387 -13.41 -4.23 -2.46
C SER A 387 -12.65 -5.54 -2.21
N VAL A 388 -13.35 -6.59 -1.74
CA VAL A 388 -12.72 -7.86 -1.40
C VAL A 388 -12.24 -8.58 -2.66
N MET A 389 -10.99 -9.03 -2.66
CA MET A 389 -10.34 -9.72 -3.77
C MET A 389 -11.17 -10.90 -4.31
N LEU A 390 -10.94 -11.25 -5.56
CA LEU A 390 -11.53 -12.42 -6.15
C LEU A 390 -10.99 -13.71 -5.49
N LYS A 391 -9.67 -13.82 -5.38
CA LYS A 391 -8.93 -14.98 -4.84
C LYS A 391 -7.44 -14.69 -4.76
N TYR A 392 -6.68 -15.58 -4.16
CA TYR A 392 -5.26 -15.72 -4.46
C TYR A 392 -5.10 -16.50 -5.78
N TRP A 393 -4.26 -16.00 -6.67
CA TRP A 393 -4.02 -16.59 -7.99
C TRP A 393 -3.43 -17.99 -7.87
N ASN A 394 -4.09 -18.98 -8.50
CA ASN A 394 -3.71 -20.39 -8.45
C ASN A 394 -3.49 -20.96 -7.03
N ASP A 395 -4.17 -20.40 -6.02
CA ASP A 395 -4.01 -20.81 -4.62
C ASP A 395 -5.38 -20.89 -3.90
N PRO A 396 -6.20 -21.90 -4.24
CA PRO A 396 -7.55 -22.05 -3.66
C PRO A 396 -7.51 -22.39 -2.16
N GLU A 397 -6.48 -23.07 -1.69
CA GLU A 397 -6.36 -23.46 -0.28
C GLU A 397 -6.15 -22.23 0.63
N ASN A 398 -5.22 -21.36 0.28
CA ASN A 398 -5.02 -20.13 1.04
C ASN A 398 -6.18 -19.14 0.84
N THR A 399 -6.85 -19.16 -0.31
CA THR A 399 -8.06 -18.36 -0.53
C THR A 399 -9.16 -18.75 0.48
N LYS A 400 -9.44 -20.03 0.66
CA LYS A 400 -10.44 -20.54 1.62
C LYS A 400 -10.10 -20.25 3.07
N LYS A 401 -8.83 -20.07 3.43
CA LYS A 401 -8.42 -19.74 4.80
C LYS A 401 -8.78 -18.31 5.19
N VAL A 402 -8.90 -17.41 4.23
CA VAL A 402 -9.11 -15.97 4.49
C VAL A 402 -10.44 -15.44 3.98
N LEU A 403 -11.10 -16.16 3.06
CA LEU A 403 -12.44 -15.84 2.58
C LEU A 403 -13.39 -16.97 2.97
N ASP A 404 -14.38 -16.65 3.81
CA ASP A 404 -15.43 -17.58 4.17
C ASP A 404 -16.51 -17.73 3.06
N ASP A 405 -17.44 -18.67 3.24
CA ASP A 405 -18.52 -18.94 2.27
C ASP A 405 -19.47 -17.73 2.09
N ALA A 406 -19.58 -16.85 3.07
CA ALA A 406 -20.35 -15.61 3.02
C ALA A 406 -19.53 -14.43 2.45
N ARG A 407 -18.32 -14.70 1.92
CA ARG A 407 -17.40 -13.71 1.34
C ARG A 407 -16.89 -12.69 2.33
N TRP A 408 -16.84 -12.97 3.62
CA TRP A 408 -16.10 -12.17 4.58
C TRP A 408 -14.61 -12.44 4.43
N MET A 409 -13.84 -11.37 4.30
CA MET A 409 -12.39 -11.40 4.37
C MET A 409 -11.96 -11.31 5.82
N HIS A 410 -11.32 -12.36 6.32
CA HIS A 410 -10.63 -12.41 7.60
C HIS A 410 -9.29 -11.72 7.47
N THR A 411 -9.14 -10.56 8.12
CA THR A 411 -7.94 -9.73 7.92
C THR A 411 -6.73 -10.21 8.72
N GLY A 412 -6.96 -10.97 9.78
CA GLY A 412 -5.94 -11.34 10.77
C GLY A 412 -5.48 -10.16 11.63
N ASP A 413 -6.16 -9.01 11.53
CA ASP A 413 -5.89 -7.83 12.35
C ASP A 413 -6.90 -7.75 13.49
N MET A 414 -6.42 -7.50 14.70
CA MET A 414 -7.24 -7.29 15.90
C MET A 414 -7.72 -5.84 15.93
N ALA A 415 -8.99 -5.65 16.20
CA ALA A 415 -9.60 -4.33 16.24
C ALA A 415 -10.68 -4.21 17.32
N VAL A 416 -11.08 -2.97 17.58
CA VAL A 416 -12.22 -2.62 18.41
C VAL A 416 -13.04 -1.56 17.67
N MET A 417 -14.38 -1.64 17.82
CA MET A 417 -15.33 -0.67 17.25
C MET A 417 -15.93 0.15 18.37
N ASP A 418 -15.89 1.48 18.27
CA ASP A 418 -16.55 2.36 19.23
C ASP A 418 -18.05 2.52 18.94
N ASP A 419 -18.77 3.22 19.82
CA ASP A 419 -20.22 3.45 19.70
C ASP A 419 -20.62 4.24 18.44
N ASP A 420 -19.73 5.05 17.89
CA ASP A 420 -19.93 5.83 16.67
C ASP A 420 -19.53 5.05 15.40
N GLY A 421 -18.99 3.83 15.52
CA GLY A 421 -18.57 2.98 14.41
C GLY A 421 -17.15 3.26 13.90
N TYR A 422 -16.34 4.02 14.65
CA TYR A 422 -14.92 4.15 14.35
C TYR A 422 -14.17 2.90 14.76
N ILE A 423 -13.17 2.54 13.96
CA ILE A 423 -12.36 1.34 14.14
C ILE A 423 -10.99 1.72 14.67
N THR A 424 -10.54 1.07 15.73
CA THR A 424 -9.16 1.13 16.21
C THR A 424 -8.49 -0.22 15.99
N ILE A 425 -7.35 -0.24 15.29
CA ILE A 425 -6.54 -1.44 15.13
C ILE A 425 -5.64 -1.59 16.35
N SER A 426 -5.76 -2.70 17.06
CA SER A 426 -4.99 -3.01 18.26
C SER A 426 -3.79 -3.92 18.01
N GLY A 427 -3.60 -4.42 16.79
CA GLY A 427 -2.44 -5.21 16.38
C GLY A 427 -2.79 -6.30 15.39
N ARG A 428 -1.83 -7.20 15.16
CA ARG A 428 -2.08 -8.40 14.36
C ARG A 428 -2.17 -9.61 15.26
N MET A 429 -3.10 -10.51 14.97
CA MET A 429 -3.26 -11.77 15.72
C MET A 429 -1.95 -12.54 15.82
N LYS A 430 -1.19 -12.62 14.73
CA LYS A 430 0.10 -13.33 14.65
C LYS A 430 1.29 -12.59 15.30
N ASP A 431 1.15 -11.29 15.57
CA ASP A 431 2.18 -10.48 16.22
C ASP A 431 1.91 -10.35 17.74
N LEU A 432 0.78 -10.86 18.22
CA LEU A 432 0.50 -10.94 19.66
C LEU A 432 1.60 -11.73 20.34
N ILE A 433 2.11 -11.19 21.43
CA ILE A 433 3.13 -11.84 22.24
C ILE A 433 2.41 -12.66 23.32
N ILE A 434 2.56 -13.97 23.25
CA ILE A 434 1.93 -14.88 24.23
C ILE A 434 2.92 -15.14 25.36
N ARG A 435 2.79 -14.37 26.44
CA ARG A 435 3.69 -14.44 27.60
C ARG A 435 2.99 -15.01 28.83
N GLY A 436 3.29 -16.26 29.15
CA GLY A 436 2.74 -16.94 30.34
C GLY A 436 1.21 -17.08 30.34
N GLY A 437 0.61 -17.15 29.14
CA GLY A 437 -0.85 -17.23 28.96
C GLY A 437 -1.54 -15.85 28.75
N GLU A 438 -0.80 -14.75 28.90
CA GLU A 438 -1.30 -13.40 28.61
C GLU A 438 -1.03 -13.01 27.17
N ASN A 439 -2.05 -12.49 26.49
CA ASN A 439 -1.95 -11.93 25.13
C ASN A 439 -1.56 -10.45 25.22
N ILE A 440 -0.35 -10.12 24.78
CA ILE A 440 0.20 -8.77 24.82
C ILE A 440 0.20 -8.19 23.41
N SER A 441 -0.49 -7.08 23.21
CA SER A 441 -0.41 -6.31 21.95
C SER A 441 0.89 -5.52 21.91
N PRO A 442 1.77 -5.74 20.91
CA PRO A 442 2.94 -4.90 20.68
C PRO A 442 2.60 -3.41 20.60
N LYS A 443 1.51 -3.09 19.89
CA LYS A 443 1.06 -1.71 19.68
C LYS A 443 0.79 -0.96 21.00
N GLU A 444 0.19 -1.60 21.97
CA GLU A 444 -0.11 -0.97 23.26
C GLU A 444 1.18 -0.47 23.95
N ILE A 445 2.24 -1.29 23.88
CA ILE A 445 3.54 -0.94 24.45
C ILE A 445 4.24 0.12 23.59
N GLU A 446 4.15 0.02 22.28
CA GLU A 446 4.68 1.01 21.34
C GLU A 446 4.04 2.39 21.58
N ASP A 447 2.71 2.46 21.63
CA ASP A 447 1.96 3.71 21.89
C ASP A 447 2.35 4.32 23.26
N PHE A 448 2.53 3.50 24.29
CA PHE A 448 3.00 3.97 25.58
C PHE A 448 4.44 4.53 25.51
N LEU A 449 5.37 3.81 24.87
CA LEU A 449 6.77 4.24 24.78
C LEU A 449 6.97 5.47 23.87
N TYR A 450 6.09 5.69 22.87
CA TYR A 450 6.10 6.94 22.10
C TYR A 450 5.84 8.19 22.95
N THR A 451 5.24 8.04 24.14
CA THR A 451 5.05 9.17 25.07
C THR A 451 6.35 9.59 25.77
N TYR A 452 7.45 8.82 25.66
CA TYR A 452 8.75 9.22 26.18
C TYR A 452 9.42 10.22 25.23
N PRO A 453 9.79 11.44 25.70
CA PRO A 453 10.16 12.57 24.83
C PRO A 453 11.30 12.32 23.85
N ASN A 454 12.28 11.51 24.24
CA ASN A 454 13.50 11.28 23.49
C ASN A 454 13.44 10.04 22.56
N ILE A 455 12.34 9.30 22.56
CA ILE A 455 12.11 8.24 21.58
C ILE A 455 11.64 8.86 20.27
N LEU A 456 12.33 8.53 19.18
CA LEU A 456 11.92 8.90 17.83
C LEU A 456 10.93 7.85 17.27
N ASP A 457 11.27 6.57 17.43
CA ASP A 457 10.46 5.43 17.00
C ASP A 457 10.75 4.21 17.88
N VAL A 458 9.77 3.32 18.05
CA VAL A 458 9.89 2.10 18.83
C VAL A 458 9.07 0.98 18.22
N GLN A 459 9.64 -0.21 18.22
CA GLN A 459 8.98 -1.42 17.71
C GLN A 459 9.10 -2.53 18.73
N ILE A 460 7.97 -3.18 19.03
CA ILE A 460 7.87 -4.26 19.99
C ILE A 460 7.72 -5.59 19.26
N ILE A 461 8.49 -6.58 19.70
CA ILE A 461 8.44 -7.95 19.18
C ILE A 461 8.43 -8.96 20.31
N GLY A 462 7.82 -10.13 20.06
CA GLY A 462 7.96 -11.31 20.92
C GLY A 462 9.18 -12.11 20.53
N ILE A 463 9.95 -12.55 21.52
CA ILE A 463 11.07 -13.47 21.32
C ILE A 463 10.87 -14.72 22.17
N PRO A 464 11.35 -15.91 21.74
CA PRO A 464 11.15 -17.14 22.48
C PRO A 464 11.71 -17.10 23.91
N SER A 465 10.94 -17.65 24.85
CA SER A 465 11.30 -17.77 26.26
C SER A 465 10.99 -19.18 26.78
N GLU A 466 11.98 -19.85 27.40
CA GLU A 466 11.78 -21.18 28.01
C GLU A 466 10.75 -21.14 29.14
N LYS A 467 10.65 -20.02 29.86
CA LYS A 467 9.79 -19.92 31.05
C LYS A 467 8.36 -19.50 30.71
N TYR A 468 8.19 -18.58 29.74
CA TYR A 468 6.90 -17.94 29.51
C TYR A 468 6.35 -18.15 28.07
N GLY A 469 7.01 -18.98 27.26
CA GLY A 469 6.70 -19.11 25.84
C GLY A 469 7.34 -18.00 25.03
N GLU A 470 6.98 -16.75 25.32
CA GLU A 470 7.59 -15.56 24.74
C GLU A 470 7.94 -14.52 25.81
N GLU A 471 8.84 -13.60 25.46
CA GLU A 471 9.20 -12.41 26.22
C GLU A 471 9.12 -11.18 25.33
N VAL A 472 8.82 -10.03 25.93
CA VAL A 472 8.73 -8.75 25.24
C VAL A 472 10.13 -8.18 25.01
N MET A 473 10.40 -7.78 23.77
CA MET A 473 11.61 -7.06 23.38
C MET A 473 11.27 -5.77 22.65
N ALA A 474 11.91 -4.67 23.05
CA ALA A 474 11.80 -3.36 22.43
C ALA A 474 13.04 -3.07 21.58
N TRP A 475 12.82 -2.66 20.31
CA TRP A 475 13.81 -1.99 19.48
C TRP A 475 13.49 -0.50 19.50
N VAL A 476 14.48 0.33 19.88
CA VAL A 476 14.28 1.76 20.14
C VAL A 476 15.19 2.60 19.25
N LYS A 477 14.59 3.56 18.57
CA LYS A 477 15.30 4.61 17.84
C LYS A 477 15.21 5.92 18.64
N VAL A 478 16.35 6.45 19.04
CA VAL A 478 16.44 7.67 19.86
C VAL A 478 16.52 8.90 18.95
N ARG A 479 15.97 10.02 19.40
CA ARG A 479 16.08 11.31 18.68
C ARG A 479 17.54 11.76 18.63
N LYS A 480 17.94 12.30 17.47
CA LYS A 480 19.30 12.79 17.26
C LYS A 480 19.68 13.85 18.31
N GLY A 481 20.85 13.67 18.93
CA GLY A 481 21.36 14.57 19.97
C GLY A 481 20.91 14.23 21.39
N PHE A 482 20.16 13.14 21.59
CA PHE A 482 19.78 12.64 22.89
C PHE A 482 20.39 11.26 23.13
N GLU A 483 20.61 10.94 24.40
CA GLU A 483 20.96 9.61 24.86
C GLU A 483 19.83 9.09 25.75
N VAL A 484 19.52 7.82 25.62
CA VAL A 484 18.49 7.12 26.40
C VAL A 484 19.05 5.75 26.78
N SER A 485 18.98 5.41 28.06
CA SER A 485 19.45 4.13 28.58
C SER A 485 18.29 3.17 28.81
N GLU A 486 18.60 1.87 28.82
CA GLU A 486 17.66 0.82 29.20
C GLU A 486 17.07 1.07 30.59
N THR A 487 17.89 1.49 31.56
CA THR A 487 17.47 1.76 32.94
C THR A 487 16.43 2.88 32.99
N GLU A 488 16.62 3.96 32.24
CA GLU A 488 15.65 5.07 32.18
C GLU A 488 14.30 4.60 31.62
N LEU A 489 14.29 3.78 30.57
CA LEU A 489 13.06 3.25 29.99
C LEU A 489 12.37 2.23 30.90
N LEU A 490 13.12 1.39 31.59
CA LEU A 490 12.60 0.49 32.62
C LEU A 490 11.93 1.26 33.76
N ASP A 491 12.58 2.30 34.28
CA ASP A 491 12.02 3.17 35.32
C ASP A 491 10.79 3.93 34.81
N TYR A 492 10.81 4.34 33.54
CA TYR A 492 9.65 4.97 32.91
C TYR A 492 8.44 4.03 32.82
N CYS A 493 8.65 2.76 32.52
CA CYS A 493 7.59 1.75 32.46
C CYS A 493 7.04 1.38 33.85
N LYS A 494 7.86 1.46 34.87
CA LYS A 494 7.55 0.97 36.21
C LYS A 494 6.34 1.70 36.82
N GLY A 495 5.32 0.93 37.19
CA GLY A 495 4.10 1.45 37.77
C GLY A 495 3.15 2.19 36.79
N ARG A 496 3.53 2.30 35.52
CA ARG A 496 2.72 2.97 34.49
C ARG A 496 2.06 1.98 33.51
N ILE A 497 2.70 0.84 33.28
CA ILE A 497 2.12 -0.28 32.52
C ILE A 497 2.21 -1.56 33.36
N ALA A 498 1.39 -2.55 33.01
CA ALA A 498 1.39 -3.84 33.71
C ALA A 498 2.78 -4.50 33.62
N HIS A 499 3.24 -5.10 34.71
CA HIS A 499 4.60 -5.66 34.81
C HIS A 499 4.93 -6.66 33.68
N TYR A 500 3.95 -7.47 33.27
CA TYR A 500 4.15 -8.47 32.22
C TYR A 500 4.29 -7.85 30.81
N LYS A 501 3.92 -6.58 30.62
CA LYS A 501 4.07 -5.80 29.38
C LYS A 501 5.41 -5.07 29.29
N VAL A 502 6.12 -4.90 30.40
CA VAL A 502 7.41 -4.21 30.40
C VAL A 502 8.42 -5.00 29.60
N PRO A 503 9.06 -4.42 28.58
CA PRO A 503 10.07 -5.11 27.80
C PRO A 503 11.20 -5.62 28.68
N LYS A 504 11.57 -6.88 28.51
CA LYS A 504 12.69 -7.49 29.19
C LYS A 504 14.01 -7.23 28.48
N TYR A 505 13.96 -7.08 27.17
CA TYR A 505 15.13 -6.84 26.34
C TYR A 505 14.95 -5.55 25.57
N TRP A 506 16.04 -4.80 25.45
CA TRP A 506 16.10 -3.52 24.78
C TRP A 506 17.22 -3.50 23.75
N LYS A 507 16.96 -3.00 22.57
CA LYS A 507 17.94 -2.83 21.50
C LYS A 507 17.82 -1.43 20.93
N PHE A 508 18.88 -0.64 21.05
CA PHE A 508 18.96 0.68 20.47
C PHE A 508 19.52 0.57 19.05
N VAL A 509 18.87 1.23 18.10
CA VAL A 509 19.19 1.15 16.67
C VAL A 509 19.08 2.51 16.01
N ASP A 510 19.85 2.70 14.95
CA ASP A 510 19.74 3.87 14.08
C ASP A 510 18.62 3.68 13.05
N GLU A 511 18.39 2.44 12.58
CA GLU A 511 17.38 2.08 11.59
C GLU A 511 16.75 0.73 11.92
N PHE A 512 15.47 0.58 11.54
CA PHE A 512 14.78 -0.71 11.56
C PHE A 512 14.90 -1.42 10.21
N PRO A 513 14.87 -2.76 10.20
CA PRO A 513 14.64 -3.50 8.95
C PRO A 513 13.28 -3.11 8.35
N MET A 514 13.31 -2.59 7.12
CA MET A 514 12.09 -2.13 6.43
C MET A 514 11.95 -2.74 5.04
N THR A 515 10.72 -2.81 4.56
CA THR A 515 10.44 -3.05 3.14
C THR A 515 10.73 -1.79 2.34
N ILE A 516 10.80 -1.91 1.00
CA ILE A 516 10.93 -0.76 0.09
C ILE A 516 9.74 0.21 0.23
N SER A 517 8.56 -0.30 0.59
CA SER A 517 7.38 0.52 0.86
C SER A 517 7.37 1.19 2.24
N GLY A 518 8.49 1.13 2.99
CA GLY A 518 8.62 1.75 4.32
C GLY A 518 7.94 1.01 5.46
N LYS A 519 7.52 -0.26 5.27
CA LYS A 519 6.93 -1.08 6.35
C LYS A 519 8.00 -1.79 7.15
N ILE A 520 7.86 -1.76 8.48
CA ILE A 520 8.76 -2.45 9.42
C ILE A 520 8.66 -3.98 9.24
N ARG A 521 9.81 -4.65 9.20
CA ARG A 521 9.92 -6.11 9.06
C ARG A 521 10.13 -6.79 10.42
N LYS A 522 9.07 -6.90 11.23
CA LYS A 522 9.14 -7.48 12.59
C LYS A 522 9.66 -8.91 12.61
N VAL A 523 9.40 -9.71 11.57
CA VAL A 523 9.95 -11.08 11.43
C VAL A 523 11.47 -11.04 11.39
N GLU A 524 12.06 -10.17 10.57
CA GLU A 524 13.53 -10.03 10.48
C GLU A 524 14.12 -9.50 11.78
N MET A 525 13.45 -8.54 12.44
CA MET A 525 13.86 -8.06 13.76
C MET A 525 13.90 -9.21 14.79
N ARG A 526 12.88 -10.09 14.75
CA ARG A 526 12.82 -11.27 15.61
C ARG A 526 13.97 -12.25 15.35
N GLU A 527 14.24 -12.56 14.09
CA GLU A 527 15.34 -13.45 13.67
C GLU A 527 16.71 -12.91 14.13
N ILE A 528 16.97 -11.64 13.89
CA ILE A 528 18.19 -10.96 14.34
C ILE A 528 18.33 -11.03 15.85
N SER A 529 17.24 -10.73 16.59
CA SER A 529 17.24 -10.72 18.05
C SER A 529 17.50 -12.09 18.65
N ILE A 530 16.86 -13.14 18.12
CA ILE A 530 17.08 -14.53 18.56
C ILE A 530 18.55 -14.91 18.40
N LYS A 531 19.11 -14.65 17.20
CA LYS A 531 20.51 -14.97 16.90
C LYS A 531 21.50 -14.23 17.83
N GLU A 532 21.28 -12.95 18.09
CA GLU A 532 22.12 -12.16 19.00
C GLU A 532 22.05 -12.65 20.44
N LEU A 533 20.84 -13.01 20.92
CA LEU A 533 20.64 -13.51 22.27
C LEU A 533 21.24 -14.91 22.48
N GLU A 534 21.20 -15.78 21.47
CA GLU A 534 21.88 -17.08 21.50
C GLU A 534 23.40 -16.93 21.55
N LEU A 535 23.98 -16.04 20.73
CA LEU A 535 25.41 -15.74 20.75
C LEU A 535 25.85 -15.16 22.09
N ASN A 536 25.04 -14.32 22.74
CA ASN A 536 25.34 -13.77 24.06
C ASN A 536 25.29 -14.85 25.16
N LYS A 537 24.34 -15.80 25.10
CA LYS A 537 24.31 -16.96 26.02
C LYS A 537 25.54 -17.84 25.85
N LEU A 538 26.03 -18.07 24.63
CA LEU A 538 27.25 -18.82 24.37
C LEU A 538 28.51 -18.14 24.92
N LYS A 539 28.62 -16.82 24.77
CA LYS A 539 29.74 -16.01 25.31
C LYS A 539 29.75 -15.97 26.84
N GLN A 540 28.60 -16.09 27.52
CA GLN A 540 28.54 -16.14 28.99
C GLN A 540 28.84 -17.52 29.57
N ARG A 541 28.83 -18.57 28.73
CA ARG A 541 29.16 -19.96 29.13
C ARG A 541 30.60 -20.35 28.80
N SER A 542 31.31 -19.53 28.02
CA SER A 542 32.76 -19.64 27.74
C SER A 542 33.56 -18.73 28.67
#